data_bc27b4ef70d5e42f46f066252ddbbd79
#
_entry.id   bc27b4ef70d5e42f46f066252ddbbd79
#
_cell.length_a   1.000
_cell.length_b   1.000
_cell.length_c   1.000
_cell.angle_alpha   90.00
_cell.angle_beta   90.00
_cell.angle_gamma   90.00
#
_symmetry.space_group_name_H-M   'P 1'
#
loop_
_entity.id
_entity.type
_entity.pdbx_description
1 polymer ?
#
loop_
_entity_poly.entity_id
_entity_poly.type
_entity_poly.pdbx_seq_one_letter_code
_entity_poly.pdbx_strand_id
1 'polypeptide(L)'
;MFADAEVKDGKIGYVTHMSDPGLHQIDLIAKAYKTFVNVSEYNCTGTFNFAYSPVNKHAFFDCYRARKKVALLEMDLTADTILQKWNIAGEPYVSPDSRYVVALYKTVNESANLLIASKVHVLVIPGKYSAAILKSTLDIAGGVSDLVYYEKVEKKGSFNAYISLIYSDKIAVLDLDSVDSGNPQISYIVNVGSVYSAPGMHAISRPLVASGPWLVTPATANQSLAIINIATQELYGMVKGVVGASGMVAAYSTNPNPIGAGRSSCGSKEIVMFTLLYTLYMLMAGF
;
A
#
# COMPACT_ATOMS: atom_id res chain seq x y z
N MET A 1 -11.85 2.51 7.49
CA MET A 1 -10.69 1.68 7.18
C MET A 1 -9.71 1.89 8.34
N PHE A 2 -9.32 0.84 9.00
CA PHE A 2 -8.34 0.94 10.08
C PHE A 2 -6.96 1.06 9.44
N ALA A 3 -6.28 2.14 9.72
CA ALA A 3 -4.87 2.23 9.43
C ALA A 3 -4.13 1.64 10.61
N ASP A 4 -3.34 0.65 10.31
CA ASP A 4 -2.50 -0.06 11.25
C ASP A 4 -1.31 0.82 11.60
N ALA A 5 -1.43 1.59 12.67
CA ALA A 5 -0.31 2.36 13.14
C ALA A 5 -0.17 2.18 14.64
N GLU A 6 0.73 1.32 15.03
CA GLU A 6 1.31 1.36 16.36
C GLU A 6 2.11 2.65 16.54
N VAL A 7 1.41 3.71 16.86
CA VAL A 7 2.02 5.00 17.11
C VAL A 7 2.10 5.23 18.60
N LYS A 8 3.14 5.96 19.04
CA LYS A 8 3.36 6.26 20.47
C LYS A 8 3.46 4.98 21.32
N ASP A 9 4.38 4.10 20.90
CA ASP A 9 4.70 2.85 21.59
C ASP A 9 3.51 1.87 21.69
N GLY A 10 2.72 1.78 20.61
CA GLY A 10 1.57 0.89 20.53
C GLY A 10 0.35 1.34 21.32
N LYS A 11 0.30 2.59 21.74
CA LYS A 11 -0.78 3.11 22.61
C LYS A 11 -1.88 3.83 21.86
N ILE A 12 -1.57 4.41 20.68
CA ILE A 12 -2.51 5.21 19.91
C ILE A 12 -2.71 4.59 18.53
N GLY A 13 -3.95 4.32 18.15
CA GLY A 13 -4.37 4.01 16.80
C GLY A 13 -4.89 5.26 16.08
N TYR A 14 -4.65 5.37 14.79
CA TYR A 14 -5.21 6.43 13.94
C TYR A 14 -6.16 5.81 12.91
N VAL A 15 -7.30 6.44 12.72
CA VAL A 15 -8.32 6.02 11.77
C VAL A 15 -8.59 7.15 10.79
N THR A 16 -8.45 6.86 9.50
CA THR A 16 -8.85 7.76 8.41
C THR A 16 -10.33 7.53 8.06
N HIS A 17 -11.01 8.57 7.60
CA HIS A 17 -12.39 8.48 7.15
C HIS A 17 -12.64 9.35 5.92
N MET A 18 -13.30 8.77 4.89
CA MET A 18 -13.48 9.47 3.60
C MET A 18 -14.42 10.67 3.66
N SER A 19 -15.23 10.78 4.72
CA SER A 19 -16.19 11.88 4.89
C SER A 19 -15.85 12.81 6.05
N ASP A 20 -14.75 12.55 6.78
CA ASP A 20 -14.31 13.38 7.89
C ASP A 20 -12.93 13.98 7.58
N PRO A 21 -12.77 15.32 7.68
CA PRO A 21 -11.54 15.99 7.29
C PRO A 21 -10.45 15.86 8.37
N GLY A 22 -10.06 14.64 8.73
CA GLY A 22 -9.02 14.42 9.73
C GLY A 22 -8.79 12.97 10.11
N LEU A 23 -8.09 12.80 11.21
CA LEU A 23 -7.72 11.51 11.78
C LEU A 23 -8.36 11.35 13.15
N HIS A 24 -9.08 10.25 13.35
CA HIS A 24 -9.57 9.86 14.67
C HIS A 24 -8.47 9.13 15.42
N GLN A 25 -8.18 9.57 16.64
CA GLN A 25 -7.25 8.89 17.55
C GLN A 25 -8.00 7.98 18.51
N ILE A 26 -7.52 6.75 18.60
CA ILE A 26 -8.04 5.73 19.51
C ILE A 26 -6.95 5.39 20.52
N ASP A 27 -7.27 5.46 21.81
CA ASP A 27 -6.43 4.91 22.86
C ASP A 27 -6.61 3.39 22.88
N LEU A 28 -5.56 2.67 22.47
CA LEU A 28 -5.61 1.20 22.36
C LEU A 28 -5.54 0.51 23.71
N ILE A 29 -4.99 1.17 24.74
CA ILE A 29 -4.92 0.62 26.10
C ILE A 29 -6.24 0.82 26.82
N ALA A 30 -6.76 2.04 26.80
CA ALA A 30 -8.06 2.37 27.39
C ALA A 30 -9.24 1.84 26.56
N LYS A 31 -8.99 1.41 25.30
CA LYS A 31 -10.01 0.98 24.33
C LYS A 31 -11.09 2.06 24.13
N ALA A 32 -10.67 3.30 24.04
CA ALA A 32 -11.55 4.45 24.01
C ALA A 32 -11.16 5.44 22.90
N TYR A 33 -12.16 6.19 22.41
CA TYR A 33 -11.94 7.33 21.56
C TYR A 33 -11.16 8.41 22.33
N LYS A 34 -10.13 8.97 21.70
CA LYS A 34 -9.28 9.97 22.34
C LYS A 34 -9.56 11.39 21.84
N THR A 35 -9.34 11.62 20.53
CA THR A 35 -9.50 12.94 19.94
C THR A 35 -9.56 12.87 18.41
N PHE A 36 -9.77 14.04 17.79
CA PHE A 36 -9.79 14.21 16.34
C PHE A 36 -8.75 15.25 15.93
N VAL A 37 -7.86 14.87 15.04
CA VAL A 37 -6.89 15.78 14.41
C VAL A 37 -7.50 16.31 13.14
N ASN A 38 -7.97 17.54 13.16
CA ASN A 38 -8.65 18.19 12.04
C ASN A 38 -7.62 18.68 11.01
N VAL A 39 -7.86 18.37 9.73
CA VAL A 39 -7.05 18.83 8.59
C VAL A 39 -7.89 19.58 7.53
N SER A 40 -9.04 20.12 7.90
CA SER A 40 -9.91 20.86 6.99
C SER A 40 -9.25 22.13 6.43
N GLU A 41 -8.33 22.73 7.18
CA GLU A 41 -7.54 23.90 6.74
C GLU A 41 -6.69 23.58 5.49
N TYR A 42 -6.35 22.32 5.26
CA TYR A 42 -5.65 21.86 4.06
C TYR A 42 -6.60 21.60 2.88
N ASN A 43 -7.87 22.03 3.01
CA ASN A 43 -8.93 21.86 2.01
C ASN A 43 -9.26 20.36 1.74
N CYS A 44 -9.22 19.55 2.80
CA CYS A 44 -9.67 18.19 2.81
C CYS A 44 -11.12 18.11 3.30
N THR A 45 -11.94 17.28 2.68
CA THR A 45 -13.28 16.91 3.17
C THR A 45 -13.31 15.50 3.72
N GLY A 46 -12.21 14.79 3.64
CA GLY A 46 -12.01 13.45 4.17
C GLY A 46 -10.54 13.04 4.08
N THR A 47 -10.21 11.96 4.74
CA THR A 47 -8.86 11.35 4.71
C THR A 47 -8.97 9.88 4.36
N PHE A 48 -7.91 9.33 3.72
CA PHE A 48 -7.90 7.92 3.34
C PHE A 48 -6.47 7.41 3.27
N ASN A 49 -6.31 6.09 3.30
CA ASN A 49 -5.03 5.42 3.40
C ASN A 49 -4.16 6.03 4.52
N PHE A 50 -3.24 5.28 5.01
CA PHE A 50 -2.36 5.75 6.07
C PHE A 50 -1.11 4.89 6.06
N ALA A 51 0.04 5.52 6.02
CA ALA A 51 1.32 4.85 6.17
C ALA A 51 2.11 5.52 7.29
N TYR A 52 2.81 4.74 8.06
CA TYR A 52 3.55 5.19 9.23
C TYR A 52 5.03 4.87 9.13
N SER A 53 5.85 5.87 9.45
CA SER A 53 7.30 5.73 9.60
C SER A 53 7.65 5.58 11.09
N PRO A 54 7.98 4.37 11.57
CA PRO A 54 8.26 4.15 12.98
C PRO A 54 9.55 4.84 13.47
N VAL A 55 10.54 5.02 12.59
CA VAL A 55 11.80 5.67 12.92
C VAL A 55 11.61 7.18 13.06
N ASN A 56 10.91 7.78 12.11
CA ASN A 56 10.75 9.24 12.04
C ASN A 56 9.53 9.74 12.81
N LYS A 57 8.60 8.85 13.18
CA LYS A 57 7.31 9.18 13.79
C LYS A 57 6.42 10.06 12.90
N HIS A 58 6.57 9.93 11.58
CA HIS A 58 5.75 10.60 10.61
C HIS A 58 4.67 9.67 10.06
N ALA A 59 3.52 10.24 9.76
CA ALA A 59 2.45 9.58 9.03
C ALA A 59 2.21 10.26 7.69
N PHE A 60 1.82 9.46 6.71
CA PHE A 60 1.45 9.91 5.38
C PHE A 60 0.05 9.39 5.07
N PHE A 61 -0.83 10.25 4.57
CA PHE A 61 -2.20 9.89 4.25
C PHE A 61 -2.79 10.76 3.16
N ASP A 62 -3.77 10.20 2.43
CA ASP A 62 -4.47 10.90 1.36
C ASP A 62 -5.46 11.94 1.92
N CYS A 63 -5.44 13.13 1.34
CA CYS A 63 -6.49 14.15 1.46
C CYS A 63 -7.54 13.93 0.37
N TYR A 64 -8.79 13.77 0.76
CA TYR A 64 -9.94 13.65 -0.12
C TYR A 64 -10.69 14.96 -0.24
N ARG A 65 -11.16 15.27 -1.44
CA ARG A 65 -12.11 16.33 -1.74
C ARG A 65 -13.01 15.92 -2.90
N ALA A 66 -14.32 16.09 -2.75
CA ALA A 66 -15.30 15.71 -3.78
C ALA A 66 -15.09 14.25 -4.27
N ARG A 67 -14.86 13.31 -3.34
CA ARG A 67 -14.62 11.89 -3.60
C ARG A 67 -13.36 11.58 -4.42
N LYS A 68 -12.43 12.51 -4.53
CA LYS A 68 -11.15 12.33 -5.23
C LYS A 68 -9.98 12.53 -4.29
N LYS A 69 -8.92 11.76 -4.48
CA LYS A 69 -7.63 12.03 -3.85
C LYS A 69 -7.04 13.30 -4.48
N VAL A 70 -6.73 14.30 -3.67
CA VAL A 70 -6.28 15.61 -4.17
C VAL A 70 -4.91 16.00 -3.68
N ALA A 71 -4.46 15.43 -2.58
CA ALA A 71 -3.16 15.71 -2.00
C ALA A 71 -2.70 14.55 -1.11
N LEU A 72 -1.39 14.50 -0.86
CA LEU A 72 -0.77 13.70 0.18
C LEU A 72 -0.41 14.64 1.33
N LEU A 73 -0.74 14.27 2.56
CA LEU A 73 -0.37 14.99 3.77
C LEU A 73 0.69 14.20 4.55
N GLU A 74 1.65 14.92 5.12
CA GLU A 74 2.63 14.40 6.07
C GLU A 74 2.40 15.03 7.43
N MET A 75 2.37 14.22 8.47
CA MET A 75 2.09 14.63 9.84
C MET A 75 3.16 14.13 10.79
N ASP A 76 3.64 14.99 11.67
CA ASP A 76 4.40 14.59 12.86
C ASP A 76 3.42 14.04 13.91
N LEU A 77 3.52 12.77 14.19
CA LEU A 77 2.68 12.10 15.17
C LEU A 77 3.09 12.39 16.62
N THR A 78 4.26 12.97 16.84
CA THR A 78 4.68 13.38 18.18
C THR A 78 3.96 14.67 18.61
N ALA A 79 3.84 15.60 17.68
CA ALA A 79 3.20 16.89 17.89
C ALA A 79 1.73 16.93 17.43
N ASP A 80 1.26 15.93 16.72
CA ASP A 80 -0.04 15.88 16.04
C ASP A 80 -0.25 17.07 15.09
N THR A 81 0.82 17.45 14.36
CA THR A 81 0.81 18.60 13.44
C THR A 81 1.18 18.20 12.01
N ILE A 82 0.54 18.83 11.03
CA ILE A 82 0.89 18.64 9.62
C ILE A 82 2.21 19.35 9.33
N LEU A 83 3.18 18.59 8.85
CA LEU A 83 4.49 19.10 8.41
C LEU A 83 4.44 19.65 6.99
N GLN A 84 3.74 18.94 6.12
CA GLN A 84 3.74 19.26 4.69
C GLN A 84 2.47 18.75 4.00
N LYS A 85 2.06 19.50 2.96
CA LYS A 85 1.06 19.07 1.98
C LYS A 85 1.69 19.04 0.60
N TRP A 86 1.59 17.90 -0.07
CA TRP A 86 2.01 17.73 -1.46
C TRP A 86 0.79 17.77 -2.37
N ASN A 87 0.88 18.52 -3.46
CA ASN A 87 -0.14 18.51 -4.52
C ASN A 87 0.01 17.29 -5.44
N ILE A 88 0.29 16.14 -4.85
CA ILE A 88 0.29 14.82 -5.48
C ILE A 88 -0.74 13.96 -4.76
N ALA A 89 -1.36 13.04 -5.47
CA ALA A 89 -2.27 12.06 -4.88
C ALA A 89 -1.65 10.67 -5.01
N GLY A 90 -1.96 9.78 -4.08
CA GLY A 90 -1.50 8.40 -4.18
C GLY A 90 -1.46 7.70 -2.84
N GLU A 91 -1.75 6.42 -2.85
CA GLU A 91 -1.69 5.57 -1.67
C GLU A 91 -0.25 5.44 -1.17
N PRO A 92 0.06 5.94 0.04
CA PRO A 92 1.42 5.95 0.54
C PRO A 92 1.83 4.60 1.13
N TYR A 93 3.09 4.26 0.93
CA TYR A 93 3.79 3.11 1.51
C TYR A 93 5.14 3.58 2.02
N VAL A 94 5.45 3.34 3.28
CA VAL A 94 6.75 3.68 3.89
C VAL A 94 7.68 2.48 3.80
N SER A 95 8.93 2.71 3.39
CA SER A 95 9.95 1.65 3.35
C SER A 95 10.32 1.16 4.76
N PRO A 96 10.76 -0.09 4.92
CA PRO A 96 11.08 -0.66 6.24
C PRO A 96 12.16 0.10 7.01
N ASP A 97 13.09 0.74 6.29
CA ASP A 97 14.13 1.60 6.87
C ASP A 97 13.66 3.02 7.15
N SER A 98 12.39 3.33 6.83
CA SER A 98 11.78 4.65 7.00
C SER A 98 12.46 5.79 6.21
N ARG A 99 13.23 5.48 5.16
CA ARG A 99 13.91 6.47 4.33
C ARG A 99 13.05 6.94 3.16
N TYR A 100 12.15 6.10 2.66
CA TYR A 100 11.36 6.39 1.47
C TYR A 100 9.86 6.27 1.73
N VAL A 101 9.11 7.09 1.04
CA VAL A 101 7.67 6.92 0.85
C VAL A 101 7.39 6.78 -0.63
N VAL A 102 6.78 5.68 -1.01
CA VAL A 102 6.31 5.47 -2.38
C VAL A 102 4.81 5.63 -2.39
N ALA A 103 4.28 6.59 -3.14
CA ALA A 103 2.84 6.81 -3.24
C ALA A 103 2.33 6.39 -4.62
N LEU A 104 1.39 5.45 -4.63
CA LEU A 104 0.81 4.87 -5.85
C LEU A 104 -0.46 5.61 -6.24
N TYR A 105 -0.46 6.21 -7.42
CA TYR A 105 -1.61 6.93 -7.97
C TYR A 105 -2.10 6.31 -9.28
N LYS A 106 -3.40 6.07 -9.34
CA LYS A 106 -4.07 5.71 -10.60
C LYS A 106 -5.40 6.43 -10.70
N THR A 107 -5.77 6.77 -11.93
CA THR A 107 -7.09 7.27 -12.30
C THR A 107 -7.66 6.42 -13.43
N VAL A 108 -8.89 6.00 -13.27
CA VAL A 108 -9.62 5.17 -14.23
C VAL A 108 -10.89 5.90 -14.64
N ASN A 109 -11.19 5.88 -15.92
CA ASN A 109 -12.53 6.21 -16.39
C ASN A 109 -13.42 4.99 -16.17
N GLU A 110 -14.25 5.03 -15.13
CA GLU A 110 -15.08 3.90 -14.73
C GLU A 110 -16.07 3.48 -15.82
N SER A 111 -16.65 4.44 -16.54
CA SER A 111 -17.63 4.15 -17.60
C SER A 111 -17.00 3.41 -18.79
N ALA A 112 -15.76 3.71 -19.12
CA ALA A 112 -15.04 3.12 -20.24
C ALA A 112 -14.09 1.99 -19.82
N ASN A 113 -13.93 1.74 -18.50
CA ASN A 113 -12.90 0.86 -17.93
C ASN A 113 -11.49 1.15 -18.50
N LEU A 114 -11.17 2.43 -18.64
CA LEU A 114 -9.94 2.90 -19.26
C LEU A 114 -9.03 3.54 -18.23
N LEU A 115 -7.79 3.07 -18.16
CA LEU A 115 -6.75 3.71 -17.36
C LEU A 115 -6.39 5.08 -17.96
N ILE A 116 -6.62 6.17 -17.20
CA ILE A 116 -6.29 7.54 -17.62
C ILE A 116 -4.87 7.90 -17.19
N ALA A 117 -4.49 7.58 -15.95
CA ALA A 117 -3.18 7.88 -15.39
C ALA A 117 -2.76 6.81 -14.39
N SER A 118 -1.46 6.55 -14.36
CA SER A 118 -0.83 5.63 -13.42
C SER A 118 0.57 6.14 -13.11
N LYS A 119 0.79 6.55 -11.86
CA LYS A 119 2.01 7.21 -11.42
C LYS A 119 2.54 6.62 -10.13
N VAL A 120 3.84 6.71 -9.98
CA VAL A 120 4.56 6.43 -8.73
C VAL A 120 5.29 7.71 -8.32
N HIS A 121 4.94 8.23 -7.15
CA HIS A 121 5.65 9.34 -6.54
C HIS A 121 6.60 8.80 -5.49
N VAL A 122 7.85 9.24 -5.51
CA VAL A 122 8.85 8.80 -4.54
C VAL A 122 9.32 10.00 -3.74
N LEU A 123 9.10 9.93 -2.42
CA LEU A 123 9.58 10.92 -1.47
C LEU A 123 10.71 10.29 -0.64
N VAL A 124 11.67 11.11 -0.25
CA VAL A 124 12.75 10.75 0.67
C VAL A 124 12.53 11.50 1.99
N ILE A 125 12.61 10.79 3.10
CA ILE A 125 12.54 11.36 4.44
C ILE A 125 13.97 11.62 4.89
N PRO A 126 14.41 12.88 4.97
CA PRO A 126 15.81 13.19 5.28
C PRO A 126 16.19 12.97 6.75
N GLY A 127 15.19 12.90 7.64
CA GLY A 127 15.39 12.66 9.06
C GLY A 127 14.16 12.94 9.90
N LYS A 128 14.27 12.68 11.20
CA LYS A 128 13.15 12.71 12.15
C LYS A 128 12.40 14.06 12.25
N TYR A 129 13.09 15.16 12.01
CA TYR A 129 12.53 16.51 12.23
C TYR A 129 12.35 17.28 10.92
N SER A 130 12.46 16.61 9.80
CA SER A 130 12.39 17.27 8.49
C SER A 130 11.28 16.64 7.67
N ALA A 131 10.45 17.48 7.05
CA ALA A 131 9.47 16.98 6.08
C ALA A 131 10.15 16.21 4.96
N ALA A 132 9.45 15.22 4.43
CA ALA A 132 9.92 14.45 3.29
C ALA A 132 10.12 15.36 2.06
N ILE A 133 10.87 14.92 1.09
CA ILE A 133 11.17 15.65 -0.14
C ILE A 133 10.73 14.80 -1.33
N LEU A 134 9.86 15.33 -2.17
CA LEU A 134 9.50 14.68 -3.43
C LEU A 134 10.71 14.62 -4.35
N LYS A 135 11.23 13.44 -4.61
CA LYS A 135 12.41 13.21 -5.46
C LYS A 135 12.05 12.91 -6.90
N SER A 136 11.01 12.13 -7.11
CA SER A 136 10.62 11.75 -8.48
C SER A 136 9.13 11.46 -8.60
N THR A 137 8.65 11.60 -9.83
CA THR A 137 7.34 11.12 -10.27
C THR A 137 7.55 10.34 -11.56
N LEU A 138 7.12 9.09 -11.56
CA LEU A 138 7.31 8.15 -12.65
C LEU A 138 5.95 7.77 -13.24
N ASP A 139 5.80 7.86 -14.55
CA ASP A 139 4.64 7.32 -15.24
C ASP A 139 4.86 5.83 -15.49
N ILE A 140 3.97 5.00 -14.97
CA ILE A 140 4.04 3.54 -15.10
C ILE A 140 2.78 3.03 -15.79
N ALA A 141 2.93 2.48 -16.97
CA ALA A 141 1.83 1.87 -17.69
C ALA A 141 1.30 0.63 -16.94
N GLY A 142 0.00 0.37 -17.05
CA GLY A 142 -0.61 -0.84 -16.52
C GLY A 142 -1.36 -0.71 -15.19
N GLY A 143 -1.47 0.50 -14.65
CA GLY A 143 -2.31 0.78 -13.48
C GLY A 143 -1.74 0.23 -12.18
N VAL A 144 -0.91 1.02 -11.50
CA VAL A 144 -0.32 0.67 -10.19
C VAL A 144 -1.40 0.35 -9.16
N SER A 145 -1.19 -0.67 -8.34
CA SER A 145 -2.22 -1.18 -7.44
C SER A 145 -1.77 -1.37 -6.00
N ASP A 146 -0.77 -2.17 -5.78
CA ASP A 146 -0.28 -2.52 -4.45
C ASP A 146 1.23 -2.58 -4.47
N LEU A 147 1.86 -2.47 -3.30
CA LEU A 147 3.31 -2.42 -3.19
C LEU A 147 3.78 -3.22 -1.98
N VAL A 148 4.87 -3.95 -2.18
CA VAL A 148 5.67 -4.50 -1.08
C VAL A 148 7.13 -4.13 -1.25
N TYR A 149 7.79 -3.86 -0.13
CA TYR A 149 9.23 -3.69 -0.10
C TYR A 149 9.92 -5.01 0.18
N TYR A 150 11.08 -5.21 -0.42
CA TYR A 150 11.93 -6.34 -0.13
C TYR A 150 13.40 -5.92 -0.12
N GLU A 151 14.13 -6.35 0.90
CA GLU A 151 15.56 -6.07 1.04
C GLU A 151 16.34 -6.79 -0.05
N LYS A 152 17.26 -6.10 -0.69
CA LYS A 152 18.13 -6.69 -1.72
C LYS A 152 19.00 -7.79 -1.14
N VAL A 153 19.07 -8.93 -1.82
CA VAL A 153 19.87 -10.07 -1.37
C VAL A 153 21.35 -9.72 -1.29
N GLU A 154 21.81 -8.94 -2.26
CA GLU A 154 23.20 -8.55 -2.42
C GLU A 154 23.62 -7.34 -1.57
N LYS A 155 22.65 -6.60 -0.99
CA LYS A 155 22.93 -5.35 -0.29
C LYS A 155 22.00 -5.11 0.88
N LYS A 156 22.43 -5.50 2.08
CA LYS A 156 21.68 -5.28 3.32
C LYS A 156 21.39 -3.80 3.55
N GLY A 157 20.16 -3.49 4.00
CA GLY A 157 19.68 -2.13 4.23
C GLY A 157 19.27 -1.39 2.97
N SER A 158 19.29 -2.05 1.81
CA SER A 158 18.82 -1.53 0.53
C SER A 158 17.57 -2.28 0.10
N PHE A 159 16.59 -1.58 -0.48
CA PHE A 159 15.28 -2.14 -0.78
C PHE A 159 14.91 -1.94 -2.25
N ASN A 160 14.20 -2.92 -2.77
CA ASN A 160 13.38 -2.78 -3.97
C ASN A 160 11.92 -2.62 -3.55
N ALA A 161 11.19 -1.77 -4.28
CA ALA A 161 9.73 -1.69 -4.19
C ALA A 161 9.12 -2.48 -5.36
N TYR A 162 8.43 -3.58 -5.05
CA TYR A 162 7.69 -4.39 -6.03
C TYR A 162 6.27 -3.86 -6.11
N ILE A 163 5.84 -3.49 -7.31
CA ILE A 163 4.57 -2.81 -7.56
C ILE A 163 3.73 -3.65 -8.51
N SER A 164 2.57 -4.08 -8.06
CA SER A 164 1.63 -4.82 -8.89
C SER A 164 0.88 -3.89 -9.85
N LEU A 165 0.59 -4.39 -11.06
CA LEU A 165 -0.09 -3.68 -12.13
C LEU A 165 -1.41 -4.37 -12.47
N ILE A 166 -2.53 -3.64 -12.44
CA ILE A 166 -3.88 -4.23 -12.62
C ILE A 166 -4.12 -4.63 -14.08
N TYR A 167 -3.74 -3.76 -15.02
CA TYR A 167 -4.02 -3.93 -16.44
C TYR A 167 -2.83 -4.50 -17.22
N SER A 168 -1.94 -5.20 -16.53
CA SER A 168 -0.72 -5.77 -17.11
C SER A 168 -0.41 -7.12 -16.51
N ASP A 169 0.28 -7.95 -17.27
CA ASP A 169 0.87 -9.22 -16.83
C ASP A 169 2.25 -9.05 -16.18
N LYS A 170 2.53 -7.85 -15.65
CA LYS A 170 3.83 -7.47 -15.11
C LYS A 170 3.75 -7.04 -13.66
N ILE A 171 4.89 -7.14 -12.98
CA ILE A 171 5.21 -6.46 -11.72
C ILE A 171 6.33 -5.47 -12.02
N ALA A 172 6.15 -4.21 -11.65
CA ALA A 172 7.23 -3.23 -11.74
C ALA A 172 8.13 -3.35 -10.50
N VAL A 173 9.42 -3.22 -10.69
CA VAL A 173 10.42 -3.26 -9.62
C VAL A 173 11.20 -1.95 -9.65
N LEU A 174 11.00 -1.12 -8.63
CA LEU A 174 11.70 0.14 -8.45
C LEU A 174 12.88 -0.07 -7.51
N ASP A 175 14.08 0.21 -7.99
CA ASP A 175 15.29 0.25 -7.18
C ASP A 175 15.34 1.55 -6.36
N LEU A 176 15.19 1.47 -5.04
CA LEU A 176 15.17 2.66 -4.19
C LEU A 176 16.54 3.33 -4.07
N ASP A 177 17.65 2.59 -4.19
CA ASP A 177 18.97 3.23 -4.19
C ASP A 177 19.17 4.14 -5.41
N SER A 178 18.51 3.81 -6.52
CA SER A 178 18.59 4.62 -7.74
C SER A 178 17.90 5.99 -7.61
N VAL A 179 16.97 6.12 -6.67
CA VAL A 179 16.27 7.38 -6.37
C VAL A 179 17.23 8.42 -5.81
N ASP A 180 18.12 8.00 -4.93
CA ASP A 180 19.11 8.92 -4.33
C ASP A 180 20.08 9.46 -5.36
N SER A 181 20.38 8.70 -6.40
CA SER A 181 21.24 9.15 -7.53
C SER A 181 20.53 10.13 -8.49
N GLY A 182 19.23 10.37 -8.30
CA GLY A 182 18.41 11.22 -9.17
C GLY A 182 18.00 10.56 -10.49
N ASN A 183 18.27 9.28 -10.68
CA ASN A 183 17.91 8.52 -11.86
C ASN A 183 17.18 7.21 -11.48
N PRO A 184 15.90 7.26 -11.06
CA PRO A 184 15.15 6.10 -10.64
C PRO A 184 15.12 5.02 -11.71
N GLN A 185 15.54 3.80 -11.34
CA GLN A 185 15.57 2.65 -12.23
C GLN A 185 14.35 1.76 -11.97
N ILE A 186 13.63 1.42 -13.04
CA ILE A 186 12.51 0.48 -13.02
C ILE A 186 12.81 -0.67 -13.96
N SER A 187 12.67 -1.88 -13.44
CA SER A 187 12.63 -3.11 -14.23
C SER A 187 11.26 -3.77 -14.13
N TYR A 188 11.03 -4.82 -14.90
CA TYR A 188 9.74 -5.52 -14.91
C TYR A 188 9.94 -7.03 -14.86
N ILE A 189 9.20 -7.68 -13.96
CA ILE A 189 8.97 -9.11 -14.00
C ILE A 189 7.77 -9.34 -14.91
N VAL A 190 7.94 -10.13 -15.97
CA VAL A 190 6.96 -10.34 -17.03
C VAL A 190 6.27 -11.71 -16.92
N ASN A 191 5.16 -11.89 -17.64
CA ASN A 191 4.42 -13.15 -17.74
C ASN A 191 3.83 -13.64 -16.40
N VAL A 192 3.58 -12.72 -15.46
CA VAL A 192 3.00 -13.06 -14.14
C VAL A 192 1.47 -13.23 -14.21
N GLY A 193 0.89 -13.18 -15.41
CA GLY A 193 -0.55 -13.21 -15.64
C GLY A 193 -1.22 -11.91 -15.25
N SER A 194 -2.44 -11.69 -15.70
CA SER A 194 -3.20 -10.47 -15.43
C SER A 194 -4.37 -10.73 -14.47
N VAL A 195 -4.92 -9.65 -13.92
CA VAL A 195 -6.18 -9.70 -13.18
C VAL A 195 -7.31 -9.50 -14.17
N TYR A 196 -8.21 -10.48 -14.26
CA TYR A 196 -9.37 -10.38 -15.12
C TYR A 196 -10.38 -9.37 -14.55
N SER A 197 -10.81 -8.47 -15.39
CA SER A 197 -11.97 -7.64 -15.16
C SER A 197 -13.07 -8.09 -16.12
N ALA A 198 -14.13 -8.69 -15.61
CA ALA A 198 -15.31 -8.99 -16.43
C ALA A 198 -15.88 -7.68 -16.99
N PRO A 199 -16.56 -7.69 -18.15
CA PRO A 199 -17.25 -6.51 -18.66
C PRO A 199 -18.19 -5.95 -17.60
N GLY A 200 -18.04 -4.66 -17.27
CA GLY A 200 -18.80 -3.98 -16.22
C GLY A 200 -18.30 -4.18 -14.79
N MET A 201 -17.27 -4.99 -14.57
CA MET A 201 -16.59 -5.10 -13.28
C MET A 201 -15.19 -4.49 -13.40
N HIS A 202 -14.86 -3.58 -12.49
CA HIS A 202 -13.53 -2.98 -12.44
C HIS A 202 -12.62 -3.82 -11.56
N ALA A 203 -11.43 -4.15 -12.05
CA ALA A 203 -10.37 -4.66 -11.19
C ALA A 203 -9.97 -3.56 -10.21
N ILE A 204 -10.42 -3.68 -8.96
CA ILE A 204 -10.22 -2.64 -7.95
C ILE A 204 -8.79 -2.66 -7.44
N SER A 205 -8.22 -3.86 -7.29
CA SER A 205 -6.86 -4.04 -6.79
C SER A 205 -6.23 -5.33 -7.29
N ARG A 206 -4.92 -5.37 -7.29
CA ARG A 206 -4.10 -6.56 -7.46
C ARG A 206 -3.16 -6.65 -6.27
N PRO A 207 -3.55 -7.34 -5.19
CA PRO A 207 -2.72 -7.43 -4.01
C PRO A 207 -1.40 -8.14 -4.30
N LEU A 208 -0.36 -7.74 -3.56
CA LEU A 208 0.98 -8.30 -3.65
C LEU A 208 1.47 -8.63 -2.25
N VAL A 209 1.93 -9.84 -2.03
CA VAL A 209 2.41 -10.30 -0.72
C VAL A 209 3.80 -10.90 -0.86
N ALA A 210 4.71 -10.50 0.02
CA ALA A 210 6.01 -11.12 0.15
C ALA A 210 6.03 -12.12 1.32
N SER A 211 6.62 -13.30 1.11
CA SER A 211 6.82 -14.31 2.14
C SER A 211 8.11 -15.08 1.88
N GLY A 212 9.11 -14.89 2.74
CA GLY A 212 10.44 -15.44 2.51
C GLY A 212 10.98 -14.99 1.15
N PRO A 213 11.51 -15.88 0.30
CA PRO A 213 12.06 -15.51 -1.00
C PRO A 213 11.01 -15.33 -2.11
N TRP A 214 9.71 -15.31 -1.76
CA TRP A 214 8.62 -15.34 -2.72
C TRP A 214 7.76 -14.10 -2.68
N LEU A 215 7.33 -13.63 -3.86
CA LEU A 215 6.19 -12.77 -4.04
C LEU A 215 5.02 -13.59 -4.56
N VAL A 216 3.83 -13.31 -4.06
CA VAL A 216 2.58 -13.94 -4.51
C VAL A 216 1.59 -12.88 -4.90
N THR A 217 0.95 -13.04 -6.06
CA THR A 217 -0.06 -12.11 -6.57
C THR A 217 -1.14 -12.86 -7.36
N PRO A 218 -2.41 -12.40 -7.36
CA PRO A 218 -3.44 -12.96 -8.21
C PRO A 218 -3.12 -12.83 -9.71
N ALA A 219 -3.42 -13.88 -10.45
CA ALA A 219 -3.45 -13.94 -11.91
C ALA A 219 -4.81 -14.49 -12.34
N THR A 220 -5.88 -13.77 -11.99
CA THR A 220 -7.26 -14.27 -12.02
C THR A 220 -7.79 -14.50 -13.44
N ALA A 221 -7.24 -13.81 -14.44
CA ALA A 221 -7.50 -14.12 -15.84
C ALA A 221 -7.16 -15.58 -16.20
N ASN A 222 -6.19 -16.15 -15.52
CA ASN A 222 -5.73 -17.51 -15.70
C ASN A 222 -6.24 -18.45 -14.58
N GLN A 223 -7.16 -17.99 -13.74
CA GLN A 223 -7.66 -18.69 -12.55
C GLN A 223 -6.50 -19.25 -11.69
N SER A 224 -5.52 -18.40 -11.42
CA SER A 224 -4.29 -18.81 -10.73
C SER A 224 -3.73 -17.71 -9.80
N LEU A 225 -2.77 -18.14 -8.98
CA LEU A 225 -1.85 -17.27 -8.26
C LEU A 225 -0.47 -17.41 -8.88
N ALA A 226 0.18 -16.29 -9.17
CA ALA A 226 1.57 -16.25 -9.59
C ALA A 226 2.49 -16.27 -8.38
N ILE A 227 3.50 -17.12 -8.41
CA ILE A 227 4.59 -17.18 -7.43
C ILE A 227 5.86 -16.72 -8.15
N ILE A 228 6.51 -15.72 -7.60
CA ILE A 228 7.68 -15.08 -8.17
C ILE A 228 8.85 -15.27 -7.22
N ASN A 229 10.01 -15.64 -7.74
CA ASN A 229 11.25 -15.69 -6.98
C ASN A 229 11.84 -14.28 -6.92
N ILE A 230 12.01 -13.73 -5.71
CA ILE A 230 12.49 -12.37 -5.49
C ILE A 230 13.98 -12.24 -5.87
N ALA A 231 14.79 -13.27 -5.59
CA ALA A 231 16.23 -13.22 -5.86
C ALA A 231 16.55 -13.21 -7.36
N THR A 232 15.81 -13.97 -8.17
CA THR A 232 15.99 -14.00 -9.62
C THR A 232 15.12 -13.00 -10.36
N GLN A 233 14.12 -12.42 -9.68
CA GLN A 233 13.09 -11.56 -10.27
C GLN A 233 12.34 -12.23 -11.44
N GLU A 234 12.06 -13.53 -11.32
CA GLU A 234 11.41 -14.33 -12.35
C GLU A 234 10.17 -15.04 -11.81
N LEU A 235 9.22 -15.31 -12.71
CA LEU A 235 8.09 -16.17 -12.40
C LEU A 235 8.61 -17.58 -12.07
N TYR A 236 8.37 -18.04 -10.85
CA TYR A 236 8.69 -19.39 -10.42
C TYR A 236 7.63 -20.40 -10.86
N GLY A 237 6.36 -20.01 -10.78
CA GLY A 237 5.26 -20.87 -11.18
C GLY A 237 3.88 -20.28 -10.94
N MET A 238 2.85 -21.04 -11.35
CA MET A 238 1.45 -20.68 -11.19
C MET A 238 0.70 -21.78 -10.43
N VAL A 239 -0.01 -21.41 -9.38
CA VAL A 239 -0.95 -22.28 -8.69
C VAL A 239 -2.31 -22.14 -9.36
N LYS A 240 -2.75 -23.17 -10.08
CA LYS A 240 -4.01 -23.20 -10.83
C LYS A 240 -5.21 -23.51 -9.94
N GLY A 241 -6.41 -23.20 -10.45
CA GLY A 241 -7.68 -23.51 -9.78
C GLY A 241 -8.11 -22.48 -8.74
N VAL A 242 -7.42 -21.35 -8.66
CA VAL A 242 -7.84 -20.25 -7.80
C VAL A 242 -8.86 -19.40 -8.55
N VAL A 243 -10.11 -19.53 -8.15
CA VAL A 243 -11.23 -18.81 -8.77
C VAL A 243 -11.60 -17.60 -7.90
N GLY A 244 -11.64 -16.41 -8.48
CA GLY A 244 -12.05 -15.20 -7.78
C GLY A 244 -11.41 -13.94 -8.36
N ALA A 245 -12.21 -12.89 -8.51
CA ALA A 245 -11.80 -11.69 -9.25
C ALA A 245 -10.81 -10.78 -8.51
N SER A 246 -10.74 -10.83 -7.18
CA SER A 246 -9.92 -9.92 -6.39
C SER A 246 -9.65 -10.48 -5.01
N GLY A 247 -9.13 -11.70 -4.96
CA GLY A 247 -8.78 -12.33 -3.70
C GLY A 247 -7.71 -11.53 -2.94
N MET A 248 -7.87 -11.40 -1.64
CA MET A 248 -6.75 -11.03 -0.78
C MET A 248 -5.81 -12.22 -0.69
N VAL A 249 -4.55 -12.01 -1.01
CA VAL A 249 -3.50 -12.99 -0.79
C VAL A 249 -2.86 -12.68 0.55
N ALA A 250 -2.93 -13.62 1.48
CA ALA A 250 -2.18 -13.56 2.72
C ALA A 250 -1.17 -14.71 2.73
N ALA A 251 0.10 -14.39 2.84
CA ALA A 251 1.16 -15.37 3.03
C ALA A 251 1.71 -15.24 4.45
N TYR A 252 1.82 -16.34 5.15
CA TYR A 252 2.44 -16.39 6.47
C TYR A 252 3.87 -16.90 6.33
N SER A 253 4.82 -16.12 6.80
CA SER A 253 6.19 -16.59 6.95
C SER A 253 6.36 -17.19 8.35
N THR A 254 6.95 -18.36 8.42
CA THR A 254 7.44 -18.94 9.69
C THR A 254 8.75 -18.29 10.14
N ASN A 255 9.33 -17.43 9.32
CA ASN A 255 10.52 -16.66 9.66
C ASN A 255 10.10 -15.53 10.61
N PRO A 256 10.68 -15.42 11.83
CA PRO A 256 10.37 -14.36 12.78
C PRO A 256 10.79 -12.96 12.33
N ASN A 257 11.50 -12.83 11.22
CA ASN A 257 11.86 -11.56 10.58
C ASN A 257 11.24 -11.49 9.17
N PRO A 258 9.94 -11.20 9.00
CA PRO A 258 9.41 -10.85 7.70
C PRO A 258 9.96 -9.46 7.34
N ILE A 259 11.04 -9.44 6.58
CA ILE A 259 11.55 -8.22 5.94
C ILE A 259 10.65 -7.95 4.72
N GLY A 260 9.56 -7.28 4.96
CA GLY A 260 8.57 -6.96 3.94
C GLY A 260 7.31 -6.41 4.56
N ALA A 261 7.40 -5.24 5.16
CA ALA A 261 6.23 -4.48 5.59
C ALA A 261 5.73 -3.60 4.43
N GLY A 262 5.17 -4.25 3.43
CA GLY A 262 4.13 -3.59 2.67
C GLY A 262 2.84 -3.76 3.46
N ARG A 263 2.13 -2.72 3.81
CA ARG A 263 1.10 -2.65 4.84
C ARG A 263 1.46 -3.52 6.05
N SER A 264 1.70 -2.96 7.20
CA SER A 264 1.70 -3.70 8.45
C SER A 264 0.29 -4.30 8.61
N SER A 265 0.07 -5.45 7.97
CA SER A 265 -1.09 -6.27 8.30
C SER A 265 -0.86 -6.67 9.75
N CYS A 266 -1.73 -6.21 10.62
CA CYS A 266 -1.76 -6.56 12.02
C CYS A 266 -1.42 -8.04 12.20
N GLY A 267 -0.24 -8.30 12.70
CA GLY A 267 0.20 -9.64 13.08
C GLY A 267 -0.54 -10.07 14.33
N SER A 268 -1.83 -10.31 14.23
CA SER A 268 -2.57 -10.94 15.30
C SER A 268 -3.30 -12.17 14.79
N LYS A 269 -3.20 -13.22 15.57
CA LYS A 269 -3.92 -14.50 15.40
C LYS A 269 -5.46 -14.33 15.38
N GLU A 270 -5.97 -13.11 15.54
CA GLU A 270 -7.40 -12.79 15.65
C GLU A 270 -8.09 -12.52 14.30
N ILE A 271 -7.35 -12.24 13.21
CA ILE A 271 -7.95 -11.96 11.89
C ILE A 271 -8.60 -13.21 11.27
N VAL A 272 -8.16 -14.41 11.61
CA VAL A 272 -8.77 -15.64 11.13
C VAL A 272 -10.25 -15.76 11.55
N MET A 273 -10.64 -15.19 12.70
CA MET A 273 -12.02 -15.27 13.19
C MET A 273 -12.97 -14.32 12.44
N PHE A 274 -12.51 -13.16 11.98
CA PHE A 274 -13.39 -12.20 11.27
C PHE A 274 -13.71 -12.64 9.84
N THR A 275 -12.76 -13.26 9.15
CA THR A 275 -13.00 -13.78 7.79
C THR A 275 -13.95 -14.99 7.84
N LEU A 276 -13.83 -15.84 8.83
CA LEU A 276 -14.76 -16.97 9.02
C LEU A 276 -16.18 -16.50 9.37
N LEU A 277 -16.34 -15.47 10.20
CA LEU A 277 -17.65 -14.89 10.56
C LEU A 277 -18.32 -14.22 9.35
N TYR A 278 -17.56 -13.52 8.52
CA TYR A 278 -18.11 -12.88 7.31
C TYR A 278 -18.55 -13.92 6.27
N THR A 279 -17.77 -14.99 6.09
CA THR A 279 -18.12 -16.09 5.19
C THR A 279 -19.34 -16.87 5.71
N LEU A 280 -19.45 -17.08 7.02
CA LEU A 280 -20.64 -17.71 7.63
C LEU A 280 -21.89 -16.80 7.53
N TYR A 281 -21.73 -15.50 7.67
CA TYR A 281 -22.83 -14.55 7.52
C TYR A 281 -23.37 -14.51 6.08
N MET A 282 -22.49 -14.52 5.07
CA MET A 282 -22.89 -14.55 3.66
C MET A 282 -23.52 -15.89 3.27
N LEU A 283 -23.06 -17.02 3.84
CA LEU A 283 -23.69 -18.34 3.65
C LEU A 283 -25.08 -18.43 4.31
N MET A 284 -25.30 -17.76 5.43
CA MET A 284 -26.62 -17.75 6.10
C MET A 284 -27.59 -16.72 5.51
N ALA A 285 -27.08 -15.69 4.82
CA ALA A 285 -27.90 -14.68 4.16
C ALA A 285 -28.42 -15.12 2.75
N GLY A 286 -28.05 -16.29 2.26
CA GLY A 286 -28.62 -16.88 1.04
C GLY A 286 -28.25 -16.17 -0.27
N PHE A 287 -27.06 -15.56 -0.36
CA PHE A 287 -26.50 -14.97 -1.58
C PHE A 287 -25.35 -15.78 -2.14
#